data_eae23801c7e8adf906d04e7ec6b43f69
#
_entry.id   eae23801c7e8adf906d04e7ec6b43f69
#
_cell.length_a   1.000
_cell.length_b   1.000
_cell.length_c   1.000
_cell.angle_alpha   90.00
_cell.angle_beta   90.00
_cell.angle_gamma   90.00
#
_symmetry.space_group_name_H-M   'P 1'
#
loop_
_entity.id
_entity.type
_entity.pdbx_description
1 polymer ?
#
loop_
_entity_poly.entity_id
_entity_poly.type
_entity_poly.pdbx_seq_one_letter_code
_entity_poly.pdbx_strand_id
1 'polypeptide(L)'
;LVLMANPVQGNPAMALILGIESSCDESAAAIVDTAAPDLASRIVAQHIASQDEDHRPYGGVVPEIAARAHVERLAPLIAATLSDAGLTLADMDAIAATAGPGLIGGVMVGLVTAKALAMAGDKPLLGVNHLEGHALSPRLADPTLDYPYVLLLVSGGHCQLLEVRWVGDYRRL
;
A
#
# COMPACT_ATOMS: atom_id res chain seq x y z
N LEU A 1 -2.19 0.09 2.08
CA LEU A 1 -1.86 0.80 0.83
C LEU A 1 -3.12 1.46 0.29
N VAL A 2 -3.28 2.77 0.49
CA VAL A 2 -4.46 3.50 0.01
C VAL A 2 -4.15 4.05 -1.37
N LEU A 3 -4.70 3.43 -2.40
CA LEU A 3 -4.71 3.97 -3.75
C LEU A 3 -5.90 4.92 -3.89
N MET A 4 -5.64 6.21 -3.77
CA MET A 4 -6.53 7.23 -4.25
C MET A 4 -6.04 7.60 -5.66
N ALA A 5 -6.55 6.91 -6.67
CA ALA A 5 -6.37 7.36 -8.05
C ALA A 5 -6.96 8.77 -8.17
N ASN A 6 -6.17 9.69 -8.69
CA ASN A 6 -6.64 11.01 -9.07
C ASN A 6 -7.86 10.81 -10.00
N PRO A 7 -9.02 11.45 -9.77
CA PRO A 7 -10.10 11.39 -10.73
C PRO A 7 -9.64 12.11 -12.01
N VAL A 8 -9.07 11.34 -12.93
CA VAL A 8 -9.03 11.76 -14.32
C VAL A 8 -10.48 12.03 -14.70
N GLN A 9 -10.78 13.21 -15.24
CA GLN A 9 -12.11 13.59 -15.71
C GLN A 9 -12.61 12.56 -16.72
N GLY A 10 -13.34 11.57 -16.23
CA GLY A 10 -13.94 10.46 -16.92
C GLY A 10 -14.57 9.60 -15.84
N ASN A 11 -15.74 9.06 -16.09
CA ASN A 11 -16.44 8.13 -15.21
C ASN A 11 -15.41 7.17 -14.56
N PRO A 12 -15.31 7.05 -13.22
CA PRO A 12 -14.35 6.15 -12.63
C PRO A 12 -14.65 4.75 -13.16
N ALA A 13 -13.84 4.29 -14.09
CA ALA A 13 -13.92 2.93 -14.57
C ALA A 13 -13.74 2.04 -13.33
N MET A 14 -14.65 1.08 -13.15
CA MET A 14 -14.48 0.04 -12.12
C MET A 14 -13.07 -0.54 -12.31
N ALA A 15 -12.24 -0.46 -11.28
CA ALA A 15 -10.90 -1.00 -11.33
C ALA A 15 -10.60 -1.78 -10.05
N LEU A 16 -10.23 -3.05 -10.22
CA LEU A 16 -9.69 -3.89 -9.17
C LEU A 16 -8.17 -3.75 -9.16
N ILE A 17 -7.62 -3.29 -8.04
CA ILE A 17 -6.19 -3.04 -7.91
C ILE A 17 -5.61 -3.91 -6.81
N LEU A 18 -4.59 -4.70 -7.14
CA LEU A 18 -3.78 -5.41 -6.14
C LEU A 18 -2.68 -4.48 -5.65
N GLY A 19 -2.75 -4.09 -4.37
CA GLY A 19 -1.75 -3.28 -3.69
C GLY A 19 -0.79 -4.13 -2.86
N ILE A 20 0.50 -3.78 -2.89
CA ILE A 20 1.59 -4.47 -2.20
C ILE A 20 2.40 -3.48 -1.37
N GLU A 21 2.64 -3.82 -0.09
CA GLU A 21 3.45 -3.02 0.83
C GLU A 21 4.53 -3.86 1.49
N SER A 22 5.77 -3.37 1.50
CA SER A 22 6.93 -4.00 2.13
C SER A 22 8.03 -3.00 2.47
N SER A 23 7.68 -1.74 2.75
CA SER A 23 8.68 -0.67 2.88
C SER A 23 9.38 -0.62 4.23
N CYS A 24 8.87 -1.30 5.26
CA CYS A 24 9.47 -1.30 6.60
C CYS A 24 9.52 -2.72 7.20
N ASP A 25 8.67 -3.03 8.16
CA ASP A 25 8.68 -4.25 8.98
C ASP A 25 7.34 -5.02 8.93
N GLU A 26 6.50 -4.67 7.98
CA GLU A 26 5.26 -5.37 7.69
C GLU A 26 5.16 -5.70 6.21
N SER A 27 4.77 -6.93 5.91
CA SER A 27 4.39 -7.33 4.55
C SER A 27 2.88 -7.27 4.45
N ALA A 28 2.35 -6.58 3.43
CA ALA A 28 0.91 -6.54 3.24
C ALA A 28 0.53 -6.65 1.75
N ALA A 29 -0.65 -7.24 1.52
CA ALA A 29 -1.32 -7.25 0.23
C ALA A 29 -2.80 -6.95 0.43
N ALA A 30 -3.39 -6.16 -0.48
CA ALA A 30 -4.81 -5.85 -0.46
C ALA A 30 -5.36 -5.73 -1.88
N ILE A 31 -6.62 -6.12 -2.07
CA ILE A 31 -7.38 -5.86 -3.30
C ILE A 31 -8.38 -4.76 -3.02
N VAL A 32 -8.34 -3.73 -3.84
CA VAL A 32 -9.19 -2.54 -3.72
C VAL A 32 -10.06 -2.40 -4.96
N ASP A 33 -11.38 -2.28 -4.75
CA ASP A 33 -12.35 -1.90 -5.78
C ASP A 33 -12.55 -0.38 -5.75
N THR A 34 -12.15 0.30 -6.80
CA THR A 34 -12.28 1.76 -6.90
C THR A 34 -13.71 2.22 -7.17
N ALA A 35 -14.60 1.34 -7.62
CA ALA A 35 -16.00 1.66 -7.93
C ALA A 35 -16.93 1.48 -6.74
N ALA A 36 -16.49 0.80 -5.68
CA ALA A 36 -17.33 0.58 -4.50
C ALA A 36 -17.77 1.91 -3.87
N PRO A 37 -19.03 2.03 -3.45
CA PRO A 37 -19.62 3.32 -3.08
C PRO A 37 -19.05 3.92 -1.80
N ASP A 38 -18.59 3.08 -0.88
CA ASP A 38 -18.01 3.48 0.39
C ASP A 38 -16.63 2.86 0.60
N LEU A 39 -15.85 3.46 1.48
CA LEU A 39 -14.47 3.05 1.70
C LEU A 39 -14.32 1.66 2.34
N ALA A 40 -15.28 1.25 3.15
CA ALA A 40 -15.24 -0.07 3.78
C ALA A 40 -15.45 -1.18 2.75
N SER A 41 -16.38 -0.98 1.81
CA SER A 41 -16.63 -1.94 0.71
C SER A 41 -15.55 -1.90 -0.37
N ARG A 42 -14.69 -0.86 -0.40
CA ARG A 42 -13.54 -0.80 -1.34
C ARG A 42 -12.46 -1.82 -1.05
N ILE A 43 -12.27 -2.21 0.20
CA ILE A 43 -11.29 -3.25 0.56
C ILE A 43 -11.95 -4.61 0.38
N VAL A 44 -11.70 -5.25 -0.75
CA VAL A 44 -12.28 -6.55 -1.08
C VAL A 44 -11.68 -7.66 -0.23
N ALA A 45 -10.36 -7.66 -0.09
CA ALA A 45 -9.60 -8.55 0.79
C ALA A 45 -8.26 -7.91 1.16
N GLN A 46 -7.73 -8.25 2.35
CA GLN A 46 -6.40 -7.80 2.76
C GLN A 46 -5.76 -8.78 3.73
N HIS A 47 -4.44 -8.90 3.64
CA HIS A 47 -3.62 -9.62 4.60
C HIS A 47 -2.40 -8.81 4.97
N ILE A 48 -2.04 -8.87 6.26
CA ILE A 48 -0.87 -8.21 6.83
C ILE A 48 -0.09 -9.23 7.65
N ALA A 49 1.22 -9.30 7.47
CA ALA A 49 2.13 -10.08 8.29
C ALA A 49 3.15 -9.16 8.95
N SER A 50 3.03 -9.00 10.27
CA SER A 50 4.00 -8.28 11.09
C SER A 50 5.30 -9.08 11.24
N GLN A 51 6.40 -8.36 11.41
CA GLN A 51 7.73 -8.90 11.69
C GLN A 51 8.18 -8.59 13.12
N ASP A 52 7.28 -8.19 14.01
CA ASP A 52 7.60 -7.82 15.39
C ASP A 52 8.43 -8.89 16.12
N GLU A 53 8.04 -10.16 15.96
CA GLU A 53 8.74 -11.28 16.61
C GLU A 53 10.17 -11.42 16.09
N ASP A 54 10.41 -11.17 14.79
CA ASP A 54 11.73 -11.27 14.19
C ASP A 54 12.65 -10.17 14.69
N HIS A 55 12.11 -8.99 14.99
CA HIS A 55 12.85 -7.80 15.37
C HIS A 55 12.97 -7.61 16.89
N ARG A 56 12.09 -8.22 17.68
CA ARG A 56 12.04 -8.09 19.15
C ARG A 56 13.38 -8.35 19.83
N PRO A 57 14.19 -9.39 19.44
CA PRO A 57 15.48 -9.65 20.07
C PRO A 57 16.51 -8.52 19.90
N TYR A 58 16.28 -7.65 18.90
CA TYR A 58 17.23 -6.57 18.54
C TYR A 58 16.78 -5.20 19.05
N GLY A 59 15.59 -5.11 19.65
CA GLY A 59 15.04 -3.85 20.16
C GLY A 59 14.66 -2.83 19.09
N GLY A 60 14.56 -3.24 17.82
CA GLY A 60 14.19 -2.38 16.70
C GLY A 60 14.37 -3.10 15.37
N VAL A 61 13.91 -2.46 14.28
CA VAL A 61 13.93 -3.05 12.94
C VAL A 61 15.36 -3.22 12.43
N VAL A 62 15.68 -4.45 12.00
CA VAL A 62 16.95 -4.81 11.35
C VAL A 62 16.70 -4.94 9.85
N PRO A 63 17.19 -4.03 9.00
CA PRO A 63 16.83 -3.96 7.58
C PRO A 63 17.06 -5.26 6.79
N GLU A 64 18.12 -5.99 7.09
CA GLU A 64 18.43 -7.26 6.42
C GLU A 64 17.44 -8.37 6.80
N ILE A 65 17.05 -8.44 8.08
CA ILE A 65 16.03 -9.39 8.55
C ILE A 65 14.69 -9.05 7.89
N ALA A 66 14.32 -7.77 7.87
CA ALA A 66 13.10 -7.31 7.24
C ALA A 66 13.05 -7.72 5.76
N ALA A 67 14.11 -7.46 5.00
CA ALA A 67 14.15 -7.82 3.59
C ALA A 67 13.96 -9.32 3.34
N ARG A 68 14.60 -10.17 4.14
CA ARG A 68 14.45 -11.63 4.04
C ARG A 68 13.03 -12.10 4.38
N ALA A 69 12.45 -11.57 5.46
CA ALA A 69 11.08 -11.88 5.86
C ALA A 69 10.07 -11.48 4.78
N HIS A 70 10.26 -10.33 4.10
CA HIS A 70 9.43 -9.96 2.96
C HIS A 70 9.51 -10.97 1.81
N VAL A 71 10.71 -11.46 1.48
CA VAL A 71 10.87 -12.48 0.41
C VAL A 71 10.07 -13.74 0.74
N GLU A 72 10.09 -14.16 1.99
CA GLU A 72 9.42 -15.41 2.42
C GLU A 72 7.90 -15.24 2.51
N ARG A 73 7.41 -14.06 2.94
CA ARG A 73 6.02 -13.86 3.31
C ARG A 73 5.14 -13.28 2.19
N LEU A 74 5.72 -12.49 1.30
CA LEU A 74 4.94 -11.70 0.36
C LEU A 74 4.15 -12.55 -0.65
N ALA A 75 4.76 -13.57 -1.23
CA ALA A 75 4.07 -14.42 -2.21
C ALA A 75 2.90 -15.22 -1.60
N PRO A 76 3.06 -15.88 -0.42
CA PRO A 76 1.93 -16.48 0.28
C PRO A 76 0.81 -15.50 0.63
N LEU A 77 1.17 -14.27 1.07
CA LEU A 77 0.20 -13.21 1.40
C LEU A 77 -0.63 -12.81 0.18
N ILE A 78 0.02 -12.57 -0.95
CA ILE A 78 -0.66 -12.23 -2.20
C ILE A 78 -1.60 -13.36 -2.63
N ALA A 79 -1.14 -14.61 -2.55
CA ALA A 79 -1.97 -15.76 -2.90
C ALA A 79 -3.19 -15.89 -1.98
N ALA A 80 -3.02 -15.69 -0.67
CA ALA A 80 -4.11 -15.69 0.29
C ALA A 80 -5.12 -14.56 0.01
N THR A 81 -4.64 -13.35 -0.28
CA THR A 81 -5.48 -12.19 -0.58
C THR A 81 -6.34 -12.43 -1.83
N LEU A 82 -5.75 -12.98 -2.89
CA LEU A 82 -6.49 -13.34 -4.11
C LEU A 82 -7.52 -14.46 -3.83
N SER A 83 -7.11 -15.49 -3.08
CA SER A 83 -7.98 -16.62 -2.72
C SER A 83 -9.20 -16.18 -1.91
N ASP A 84 -9.00 -15.35 -0.89
CA ASP A 84 -10.08 -14.87 -0.02
C ASP A 84 -11.06 -13.96 -0.77
N ALA A 85 -10.57 -13.21 -1.76
CA ALA A 85 -11.40 -12.43 -2.66
C ALA A 85 -12.15 -13.30 -3.69
N GLY A 86 -11.78 -14.57 -3.87
CA GLY A 86 -12.28 -15.41 -4.95
C GLY A 86 -11.84 -14.93 -6.35
N LEU A 87 -10.70 -14.22 -6.41
CA LEU A 87 -10.18 -13.58 -7.62
C LEU A 87 -8.81 -14.14 -8.00
N THR A 88 -8.40 -13.85 -9.22
CA THR A 88 -7.10 -14.21 -9.79
C THR A 88 -6.34 -12.96 -10.25
N LEU A 89 -5.08 -13.10 -10.60
CA LEU A 89 -4.29 -12.01 -11.18
C LEU A 89 -4.91 -11.48 -12.49
N ALA A 90 -5.59 -12.33 -13.25
CA ALA A 90 -6.24 -11.94 -14.49
C ALA A 90 -7.38 -10.93 -14.28
N ASP A 91 -8.05 -10.99 -13.14
CA ASP A 91 -9.17 -10.12 -12.77
C ASP A 91 -8.72 -8.72 -12.33
N MET A 92 -7.43 -8.54 -12.07
CA MET A 92 -6.89 -7.23 -11.69
C MET A 92 -6.75 -6.31 -12.89
N ASP A 93 -7.08 -5.03 -12.71
CA ASP A 93 -6.88 -3.98 -13.72
C ASP A 93 -5.51 -3.31 -13.60
N ALA A 94 -4.94 -3.30 -12.41
CA ALA A 94 -3.60 -2.77 -12.15
C ALA A 94 -2.95 -3.44 -10.95
N ILE A 95 -1.61 -3.35 -10.90
CA ILE A 95 -0.82 -3.73 -9.73
C ILE A 95 -0.21 -2.45 -9.16
N ALA A 96 -0.29 -2.27 -7.85
CA ALA A 96 0.30 -1.14 -7.16
C ALA A 96 1.31 -1.62 -6.11
N ALA A 97 2.39 -0.88 -5.92
CA ALA A 97 3.32 -1.17 -4.83
C ALA A 97 3.95 0.10 -4.29
N THR A 98 4.35 0.07 -3.03
CA THR A 98 5.17 1.12 -2.45
C THR A 98 6.52 1.18 -3.16
N ALA A 99 6.82 2.36 -3.72
CA ALA A 99 8.07 2.64 -4.43
C ALA A 99 9.08 3.44 -3.57
N GLY A 100 8.73 3.72 -2.33
CA GLY A 100 9.51 4.47 -1.34
C GLY A 100 8.74 5.65 -0.75
N PRO A 101 9.30 6.36 0.24
CA PRO A 101 10.52 6.00 0.96
C PRO A 101 10.36 4.77 1.85
N GLY A 102 11.48 4.17 2.30
CA GLY A 102 11.48 3.01 3.17
C GLY A 102 12.84 2.33 3.23
N LEU A 103 12.90 1.18 3.89
CA LEU A 103 14.09 0.33 3.92
C LEU A 103 14.31 -0.23 2.51
N ILE A 104 15.44 0.10 1.91
CA ILE A 104 15.70 -0.18 0.49
C ILE A 104 15.51 -1.66 0.12
N GLY A 105 15.95 -2.58 0.99
CA GLY A 105 15.78 -4.03 0.78
C GLY A 105 14.31 -4.43 0.74
N GLY A 106 13.51 -3.95 1.70
CA GLY A 106 12.07 -4.20 1.75
C GLY A 106 11.35 -3.61 0.55
N VAL A 107 11.55 -2.31 0.27
CA VAL A 107 10.95 -1.64 -0.90
C VAL A 107 11.25 -2.40 -2.19
N MET A 108 12.50 -2.86 -2.37
CA MET A 108 12.88 -3.62 -3.57
C MET A 108 12.11 -4.93 -3.68
N VAL A 109 11.91 -5.67 -2.59
CA VAL A 109 11.19 -6.95 -2.62
C VAL A 109 9.75 -6.74 -3.12
N GLY A 110 9.00 -5.81 -2.53
CA GLY A 110 7.62 -5.54 -2.92
C GLY A 110 7.49 -4.98 -4.33
N LEU A 111 8.31 -3.98 -4.66
CA LEU A 111 8.26 -3.33 -5.96
C LEU A 111 8.66 -4.27 -7.11
N VAL A 112 9.69 -5.12 -6.93
CA VAL A 112 10.11 -6.10 -7.94
C VAL A 112 9.06 -7.19 -8.09
N THR A 113 8.47 -7.67 -6.99
CA THR A 113 7.35 -8.64 -7.02
C THR A 113 6.16 -8.05 -7.78
N ALA A 114 5.75 -6.83 -7.46
CA ALA A 114 4.66 -6.15 -8.16
C ALA A 114 4.95 -5.98 -9.66
N LYS A 115 6.20 -5.63 -10.00
CA LYS A 115 6.64 -5.49 -11.39
C LYS A 115 6.57 -6.83 -12.14
N ALA A 116 7.00 -7.92 -11.51
CA ALA A 116 6.92 -9.25 -12.10
C ALA A 116 5.46 -9.68 -12.33
N LEU A 117 4.57 -9.43 -11.37
CA LEU A 117 3.14 -9.71 -11.52
C LEU A 117 2.49 -8.85 -12.61
N ALA A 118 2.80 -7.56 -12.66
CA ALA A 118 2.32 -6.66 -13.68
C ALA A 118 2.74 -7.11 -15.08
N MET A 119 4.00 -7.50 -15.24
CA MET A 119 4.52 -8.03 -16.50
C MET A 119 3.88 -9.36 -16.90
N ALA A 120 3.71 -10.27 -15.94
CA ALA A 120 3.11 -11.59 -16.20
C ALA A 120 1.61 -11.50 -16.54
N GLY A 121 0.90 -10.54 -15.95
CA GLY A 121 -0.53 -10.30 -16.19
C GLY A 121 -0.82 -9.30 -17.31
N ASP A 122 0.19 -8.71 -17.92
CA ASP A 122 0.05 -7.57 -18.87
C ASP A 122 -0.80 -6.43 -18.27
N LYS A 123 -0.47 -6.05 -17.02
CA LYS A 123 -1.20 -5.03 -16.25
C LYS A 123 -0.31 -3.80 -16.02
N PRO A 124 -0.88 -2.60 -15.93
CA PRO A 124 -0.12 -1.42 -15.53
C PRO A 124 0.39 -1.56 -14.10
N LEU A 125 1.61 -1.02 -13.84
CA LEU A 125 2.21 -0.91 -12.52
C LEU A 125 2.10 0.53 -12.01
N LEU A 126 1.61 0.69 -10.78
CA LEU A 126 1.50 1.97 -10.09
C LEU A 126 2.50 2.01 -8.93
N GLY A 127 3.45 2.94 -9.00
CA GLY A 127 4.37 3.23 -7.87
C GLY A 127 3.72 4.20 -6.90
N VAL A 128 3.60 3.82 -5.62
CA VAL A 128 2.97 4.63 -4.58
C VAL A 128 4.01 5.12 -3.59
N ASN A 129 3.92 6.39 -3.21
CA ASN A 129 4.74 6.94 -2.14
C ASN A 129 4.21 6.47 -0.78
N HIS A 130 5.07 5.85 0.04
CA HIS A 130 4.70 5.34 1.36
C HIS A 130 4.09 6.41 2.29
N LEU A 131 4.69 7.60 2.32
CA LEU A 131 4.20 8.69 3.16
C LEU A 131 2.87 9.27 2.65
N GLU A 132 2.64 9.23 1.35
CA GLU A 132 1.34 9.57 0.76
C GLU A 132 0.27 8.56 1.17
N GLY A 133 0.60 7.28 1.20
CA GLY A 133 -0.27 6.24 1.74
C GLY A 133 -0.71 6.55 3.18
N HIS A 134 0.24 6.94 4.04
CA HIS A 134 -0.08 7.39 5.39
C HIS A 134 -0.91 8.68 5.40
N ALA A 135 -0.58 9.64 4.55
CA ALA A 135 -1.30 10.92 4.51
C ALA A 135 -2.78 10.75 4.12
N LEU A 136 -3.08 9.79 3.27
CA LEU A 136 -4.43 9.55 2.75
C LEU A 136 -5.23 8.51 3.56
N SER A 137 -4.57 7.68 4.37
CA SER A 137 -5.22 6.63 5.16
C SER A 137 -6.32 7.12 6.12
N PRO A 138 -6.27 8.32 6.75
CA PRO A 138 -7.35 8.80 7.59
C PRO A 138 -8.69 8.91 6.85
N ARG A 139 -8.66 9.17 5.54
CA ARG A 139 -9.87 9.23 4.71
C ARG A 139 -10.52 7.86 4.46
N LEU A 140 -9.82 6.76 4.75
CA LEU A 140 -10.43 5.42 4.80
C LEU A 140 -11.28 5.24 6.06
N ALA A 141 -10.84 5.80 7.19
CA ALA A 141 -11.56 5.72 8.45
C ALA A 141 -12.70 6.73 8.53
N ASP A 142 -12.51 7.91 7.96
CA ASP A 142 -13.50 8.99 7.93
C ASP A 142 -13.68 9.52 6.50
N PRO A 143 -14.71 9.04 5.77
CA PRO A 143 -14.99 9.50 4.41
C PRO A 143 -15.48 10.96 4.34
N THR A 144 -15.84 11.57 5.49
CA THR A 144 -16.24 12.97 5.56
C THR A 144 -15.07 13.94 5.71
N LEU A 145 -13.85 13.41 5.91
CA LEU A 145 -12.64 14.21 6.01
C LEU A 145 -12.29 14.83 4.65
N ASP A 146 -12.58 16.13 4.51
CA ASP A 146 -12.30 16.91 3.32
C ASP A 146 -10.92 17.58 3.35
N TYR A 147 -10.42 17.95 2.17
CA TYR A 147 -9.23 18.77 2.03
C TYR A 147 -9.51 20.26 2.25
N PRO A 148 -8.56 21.06 2.76
CA PRO A 148 -7.29 20.61 3.34
C PRO A 148 -7.45 20.13 4.80
N TYR A 149 -6.56 19.25 5.24
CA TYR A 149 -6.46 18.87 6.65
C TYR A 149 -5.00 18.82 7.11
N VAL A 150 -4.81 18.85 8.44
CA VAL A 150 -3.48 18.74 9.05
C VAL A 150 -3.24 17.31 9.51
N LEU A 151 -2.13 16.75 9.09
CA LEU A 151 -1.66 15.43 9.47
C LEU A 151 -0.44 15.53 10.37
N LEU A 152 -0.50 14.94 11.55
CA LEU A 152 0.68 14.63 12.34
C LEU A 152 1.12 13.19 12.01
N LEU A 153 2.20 13.07 11.24
CA LEU A 153 2.81 11.79 10.93
C LEU A 153 3.91 11.50 11.93
N VAL A 154 3.71 10.46 12.75
CA VAL A 154 4.69 10.00 13.74
C VAL A 154 4.94 8.52 13.55
N SER A 155 6.20 8.17 13.28
CA SER A 155 6.66 6.78 13.19
C SER A 155 8.07 6.67 13.76
N GLY A 156 8.62 5.45 13.81
CA GLY A 156 10.01 5.24 14.25
C GLY A 156 11.07 5.99 13.43
N GLY A 157 10.77 6.34 12.17
CA GLY A 157 11.69 7.03 11.26
C GLY A 157 11.26 8.45 10.87
N HIS A 158 10.00 8.84 11.11
CA HIS A 158 9.43 10.10 10.64
C HIS A 158 8.63 10.79 11.72
N CYS A 159 8.86 12.09 11.89
CA CYS A 159 8.03 12.97 12.70
C CYS A 159 7.81 14.27 11.90
N GLN A 160 6.62 14.45 11.34
CA GLN A 160 6.31 15.58 10.47
C GLN A 160 4.89 16.08 10.71
N LEU A 161 4.73 17.38 10.64
CA LEU A 161 3.42 18.03 10.56
C LEU A 161 3.20 18.49 9.12
N LEU A 162 2.13 18.01 8.50
CA LEU A 162 1.83 18.25 7.08
C LEU A 162 0.45 18.86 6.93
N GLU A 163 0.34 19.86 6.07
CA GLU A 163 -0.92 20.28 5.49
C GLU A 163 -1.17 19.44 4.23
N VAL A 164 -2.19 18.61 4.27
CA VAL A 164 -2.63 17.79 3.13
C VAL A 164 -3.68 18.61 2.38
N ARG A 165 -3.31 19.17 1.25
CA ARG A 165 -4.18 20.06 0.44
C ARG A 165 -4.98 19.29 -0.58
N TRP A 166 -4.37 18.23 -1.12
CA TRP A 166 -4.94 17.35 -2.11
C TRP A 166 -4.06 16.10 -2.26
N VAL A 167 -4.50 15.12 -3.05
CA VAL A 167 -3.65 13.98 -3.47
C VAL A 167 -2.45 14.53 -4.25
N GLY A 168 -1.24 14.20 -3.81
CA GLY A 168 0.00 14.70 -4.42
C GLY A 168 0.37 16.14 -4.06
N ASP A 169 -0.43 16.86 -3.26
CA ASP A 169 -0.13 18.24 -2.82
C ASP A 169 -0.04 18.33 -1.29
N TYR A 170 1.17 18.36 -0.81
CA TYR A 170 1.53 18.36 0.61
C TYR A 170 2.45 19.53 0.94
N ARG A 171 2.17 20.23 2.02
CA ARG A 171 3.05 21.26 2.56
C ARG A 171 3.51 20.90 3.96
N ARG A 172 4.81 20.84 4.18
CA ARG A 172 5.38 20.71 5.52
C ARG A 172 5.19 22.01 6.30
N LEU A 173 4.69 21.89 7.55
CA LEU A 173 4.49 23.00 8.47
C LEU A 173 5.67 23.20 9.43
#